data_196de076e0e7d414ecf3c8a99c249b0d
#
_entry.id   196de076e0e7d414ecf3c8a99c249b0d
#
_cell.length_a   1.000
_cell.length_b   1.000
_cell.length_c   1.000
_cell.angle_alpha   90.00
_cell.angle_beta   90.00
_cell.angle_gamma   90.00
#
_symmetry.space_group_name_H-M   'P 1'
#
loop_
_entity.id
_entity.type
_entity.pdbx_description
1 polymer ?
#
loop_
_entity_poly.entity_id
_entity_poly.type
_entity_poly.pdbx_seq_one_letter_code
_entity_poly.pdbx_strand_id
1 'polypeptide(L)'
;MTRAHCPRTVTVLARLLLGTVLVTWRYLWETTPYHRGGECRGDETDLPSPLPVEAVDDRVQLAQDGCGPLYHRLFRVRIAGADTDPARLITWVCRDFKHFVPSEVVDIHTGDLRGHGLDVADEILVEMPGPWNGPVKVVRRDPDRLQLVTLRGHMEAGQVQFRAREEDGLLVFEIELWACPGNRLVHFLYSHLRVAKEIQLNMWVRFCLAAAAASGGRPVDGVHICTRRLPPPSSTPPRPLPSAAPRAADTACGPAGPGADGGTGTGRHRARLRRGDGR
;
A
#
# COMPACT_ATOMS: atom_id res chain seq x y z
N MET A 1 29.91 -35.56 20.21
CA MET A 1 28.61 -35.15 19.64
C MET A 1 28.79 -33.81 18.96
N THR A 2 29.06 -33.81 17.65
CA THR A 2 29.31 -32.65 16.81
C THR A 2 27.97 -32.00 16.46
N ARG A 3 27.69 -30.80 16.98
CA ARG A 3 26.58 -29.98 16.56
C ARG A 3 26.81 -29.54 15.11
N ALA A 4 26.05 -30.10 14.18
CA ALA A 4 26.04 -29.66 12.80
C ALA A 4 25.57 -28.18 12.75
N HIS A 5 26.49 -27.28 12.40
CA HIS A 5 26.18 -25.91 12.08
C HIS A 5 25.39 -25.92 10.76
N CYS A 6 24.08 -25.80 10.84
CA CYS A 6 23.25 -25.60 9.66
C CYS A 6 23.70 -24.27 9.01
N PRO A 7 24.13 -24.25 7.75
CA PRO A 7 24.61 -23.02 7.12
C PRO A 7 23.48 -21.98 7.13
N ARG A 8 23.81 -20.75 7.47
CA ARG A 8 22.91 -19.60 7.60
C ARG A 8 21.92 -19.47 6.41
N THR A 9 22.38 -19.84 5.22
CA THR A 9 21.58 -19.91 3.97
C THR A 9 20.42 -20.92 4.04
N VAL A 10 20.60 -22.09 4.63
CA VAL A 10 19.54 -23.10 4.74
C VAL A 10 18.47 -22.66 5.71
N THR A 11 18.86 -22.01 6.81
CA THR A 11 17.90 -21.46 7.78
C THR A 11 17.08 -20.31 7.17
N VAL A 12 17.69 -19.46 6.37
CA VAL A 12 17.01 -18.36 5.66
C VAL A 12 16.04 -18.91 4.61
N LEU A 13 16.47 -19.92 3.83
CA LEU A 13 15.62 -20.55 2.82
C LEU A 13 14.42 -21.27 3.46
N ALA A 14 14.65 -21.98 4.56
CA ALA A 14 13.60 -22.66 5.30
C ALA A 14 12.58 -21.67 5.91
N ARG A 15 13.03 -20.53 6.45
CA ARG A 15 12.17 -19.45 6.92
C ARG A 15 11.36 -18.81 5.80
N LEU A 16 11.98 -18.57 4.63
CA LEU A 16 11.30 -18.04 3.45
C LEU A 16 10.20 -18.99 2.99
N LEU A 17 10.51 -20.28 2.85
CA LEU A 17 9.55 -21.30 2.41
C LEU A 17 8.42 -21.45 3.43
N LEU A 18 8.75 -21.54 4.71
CA LEU A 18 7.76 -21.67 5.78
C LEU A 18 6.86 -20.44 5.86
N GLY A 19 7.44 -19.23 5.81
CA GLY A 19 6.69 -17.97 5.79
C GLY A 19 5.76 -17.87 4.58
N THR A 20 6.26 -18.23 3.39
CA THR A 20 5.44 -18.26 2.17
C THR A 20 4.30 -19.25 2.28
N VAL A 21 4.55 -20.46 2.79
CA VAL A 21 3.51 -21.49 2.98
C VAL A 21 2.48 -21.05 4.00
N LEU A 22 2.89 -20.50 5.14
CA LEU A 22 1.98 -20.02 6.20
C LEU A 22 1.12 -18.85 5.72
N VAL A 23 1.71 -17.88 5.00
CA VAL A 23 0.97 -16.75 4.44
C VAL A 23 0.01 -17.22 3.35
N THR A 24 0.43 -18.11 2.47
CA THR A 24 -0.42 -18.68 1.41
C THR A 24 -1.54 -19.52 2.03
N TRP A 25 -1.24 -20.34 3.01
CA TRP A 25 -2.22 -21.14 3.74
C TRP A 25 -3.28 -20.27 4.41
N ARG A 26 -2.86 -19.24 5.14
CA ARG A 26 -3.75 -18.34 5.83
C ARG A 26 -4.59 -17.51 4.85
N TYR A 27 -4.00 -17.11 3.72
CA TYR A 27 -4.70 -16.44 2.63
C TYR A 27 -5.77 -17.31 1.98
N LEU A 28 -5.55 -18.61 1.87
CA LEU A 28 -6.52 -19.55 1.30
C LEU A 28 -7.68 -19.88 2.24
N TRP A 29 -7.46 -19.83 3.54
CA TRP A 29 -8.45 -20.24 4.54
C TRP A 29 -9.12 -19.08 5.29
N GLU A 30 -8.46 -17.96 5.43
CA GLU A 30 -9.09 -16.73 5.92
C GLU A 30 -9.52 -15.91 4.72
N THR A 31 -10.83 -15.87 4.45
CA THR A 31 -11.42 -14.98 3.45
C THR A 31 -11.18 -13.54 3.91
N THR A 32 -10.06 -12.96 3.51
CA THR A 32 -9.78 -11.57 3.81
C THR A 32 -10.66 -10.72 2.90
N PRO A 33 -11.62 -9.95 3.43
CA PRO A 33 -12.51 -9.14 2.59
C PRO A 33 -11.73 -7.98 2.00
N TYR A 34 -11.36 -8.09 0.72
CA TYR A 34 -10.74 -6.98 -0.01
C TYR A 34 -11.26 -6.92 -1.45
N HIS A 35 -11.31 -5.70 -1.97
CA HIS A 35 -11.64 -5.43 -3.37
C HIS A 35 -10.41 -4.88 -4.07
N ARG A 36 -9.86 -5.65 -5.01
CA ARG A 36 -8.70 -5.25 -5.79
C ARG A 36 -9.13 -4.73 -7.15
N GLY A 37 -8.93 -3.43 -7.39
CA GLY A 37 -9.00 -2.85 -8.72
C GLY A 37 -7.88 -3.35 -9.63
N GLY A 38 -8.08 -3.31 -10.93
CA GLY A 38 -7.01 -3.56 -11.91
C GLY A 38 -5.87 -2.56 -11.76
N GLU A 39 -4.67 -2.93 -12.24
CA GLU A 39 -3.55 -1.98 -12.35
C GLU A 39 -3.85 -0.99 -13.48
N CYS A 40 -3.93 0.30 -13.14
CA CYS A 40 -4.18 1.39 -14.07
C CYS A 40 -2.88 2.16 -14.35
N ARG A 41 -2.85 2.90 -15.46
CA ARG A 41 -1.80 3.87 -15.71
C ARG A 41 -2.06 5.10 -14.85
N GLY A 42 -1.07 5.52 -14.07
CA GLY A 42 -1.10 6.75 -13.30
C GLY A 42 -0.57 7.95 -14.08
N ASP A 43 -0.78 9.12 -13.52
CA ASP A 43 -0.33 10.41 -14.06
C ASP A 43 0.42 11.25 -12.99
N GLU A 44 0.69 12.52 -13.28
CA GLU A 44 1.43 13.40 -12.38
C GLU A 44 0.70 13.69 -11.06
N THR A 45 -0.63 13.53 -11.02
CA THR A 45 -1.41 13.74 -9.80
C THR A 45 -1.26 12.59 -8.80
N ASP A 46 -0.74 11.46 -9.27
CA ASP A 46 -0.44 10.27 -8.47
C ASP A 46 0.95 10.29 -7.85
N LEU A 47 1.73 11.34 -8.10
CA LEU A 47 3.05 11.50 -7.52
C LEU A 47 2.96 11.81 -6.02
N PRO A 48 3.95 11.34 -5.22
CA PRO A 48 3.98 11.63 -3.79
C PRO A 48 4.16 13.11 -3.52
N SER A 49 3.59 13.58 -2.41
CA SER A 49 3.93 14.92 -1.91
C SER A 49 5.42 14.99 -1.58
N PRO A 50 6.08 16.14 -1.82
CA PRO A 50 7.45 16.35 -1.44
C PRO A 50 7.68 16.07 0.06
N LEU A 51 8.81 15.45 0.37
CA LEU A 51 9.23 15.27 1.75
C LEU A 51 9.73 16.60 2.35
N PRO A 52 9.64 16.76 3.68
CA PRO A 52 10.32 17.86 4.36
C PRO A 52 11.83 17.82 4.03
N VAL A 53 12.41 18.97 3.67
CA VAL A 53 13.82 19.03 3.23
C VAL A 53 14.76 18.55 4.35
N GLU A 54 14.42 18.88 5.59
CA GLU A 54 15.16 18.51 6.81
C GLU A 54 15.12 16.99 7.11
N ALA A 55 14.16 16.28 6.53
CA ALA A 55 14.03 14.84 6.72
C ALA A 55 14.85 14.01 5.72
N VAL A 56 15.34 14.64 4.62
CA VAL A 56 16.08 13.99 3.56
C VAL A 56 17.57 14.10 3.82
N ASP A 57 18.20 13.01 4.22
CA ASP A 57 19.65 12.86 4.39
C ASP A 57 20.21 11.86 3.35
N ASP A 58 21.51 11.62 3.39
CA ASP A 58 22.23 10.72 2.48
C ASP A 58 21.84 9.23 2.64
N ARG A 59 21.15 8.86 3.72
CA ARG A 59 20.67 7.51 3.97
C ARG A 59 19.28 7.26 3.42
N VAL A 60 18.54 8.32 3.11
CA VAL A 60 17.19 8.20 2.53
C VAL A 60 17.29 7.63 1.11
N GLN A 61 16.45 6.65 0.81
CA GLN A 61 16.35 6.01 -0.49
C GLN A 61 15.03 6.41 -1.15
N LEU A 62 15.07 7.48 -1.94
CA LEU A 62 13.88 7.98 -2.63
C LEU A 62 13.54 7.15 -3.87
N ALA A 63 12.34 7.30 -4.40
CA ALA A 63 11.91 6.60 -5.60
C ALA A 63 12.85 6.82 -6.81
N GLN A 64 13.50 7.97 -6.92
CA GLN A 64 14.50 8.26 -7.95
C GLN A 64 15.80 7.48 -7.81
N ASP A 65 16.08 6.92 -6.62
CA ASP A 65 17.25 6.09 -6.35
C ASP A 65 16.97 4.60 -6.69
N GLY A 66 15.73 4.28 -7.00
CA GLY A 66 15.33 2.94 -7.38
C GLY A 66 15.37 2.69 -8.88
N CYS A 67 14.81 1.58 -9.31
CA CYS A 67 14.78 1.20 -10.72
C CYS A 67 13.42 0.65 -11.16
N GLY A 68 13.06 0.95 -12.42
CA GLY A 68 11.79 0.52 -13.00
C GLY A 68 10.64 1.48 -12.71
N PRO A 69 9.40 1.05 -12.95
CA PRO A 69 8.23 1.90 -12.77
C PRO A 69 7.97 2.19 -11.29
N LEU A 70 7.48 3.38 -11.02
CA LEU A 70 6.95 3.75 -9.71
C LEU A 70 5.52 3.22 -9.58
N TYR A 71 5.24 2.54 -8.50
CA TYR A 71 3.90 2.09 -8.16
C TYR A 71 3.34 2.97 -7.05
N HIS A 72 2.19 3.58 -7.34
CA HIS A 72 1.35 4.22 -6.36
C HIS A 72 0.25 3.23 -5.97
N ARG A 73 0.16 2.87 -4.70
CA ARG A 73 -0.84 1.94 -4.17
C ARG A 73 -1.57 2.57 -3.00
N LEU A 74 -2.88 2.53 -3.07
CA LEU A 74 -3.78 2.98 -2.02
C LEU A 74 -4.54 1.78 -1.46
N PHE A 75 -4.46 1.58 -0.15
CA PHE A 75 -5.29 0.65 0.61
C PHE A 75 -6.19 1.48 1.49
N ARG A 76 -7.50 1.30 1.35
CA ARG A 76 -8.51 2.08 2.06
C ARG A 76 -9.49 1.14 2.74
N VAL A 77 -9.77 1.38 4.00
CA VAL A 77 -10.86 0.74 4.74
C VAL A 77 -11.80 1.81 5.32
N ARG A 78 -13.08 1.64 5.08
CA ARG A 78 -14.15 2.44 5.68
C ARG A 78 -14.67 1.68 6.89
N ILE A 79 -14.78 2.35 8.03
CA ILE A 79 -15.04 1.73 9.32
C ILE A 79 -16.31 2.34 9.91
N ALA A 80 -17.30 1.49 10.17
CA ALA A 80 -18.54 1.88 10.83
C ALA A 80 -18.50 1.53 12.32
N GLY A 81 -19.10 2.38 13.15
CA GLY A 81 -19.20 2.15 14.59
C GLY A 81 -17.88 2.21 15.32
N ALA A 82 -16.92 3.01 14.83
CA ALA A 82 -15.66 3.25 15.52
C ALA A 82 -15.92 4.03 16.83
N ASP A 83 -15.24 3.61 17.91
CA ASP A 83 -15.28 4.26 19.22
C ASP A 83 -14.18 5.30 19.40
N THR A 84 -13.51 5.68 18.30
CA THR A 84 -12.33 6.56 18.30
C THR A 84 -12.36 7.53 17.13
N ASP A 85 -11.64 8.63 17.28
CA ASP A 85 -11.43 9.62 16.25
C ASP A 85 -10.15 9.32 15.43
N PRO A 86 -9.96 10.00 14.26
CA PRO A 86 -8.79 9.81 13.42
C PRO A 86 -7.44 10.02 14.13
N ALA A 87 -7.34 11.06 14.95
CA ALA A 87 -6.10 11.42 15.63
C ALA A 87 -5.68 10.37 16.66
N ARG A 88 -6.67 9.84 17.36
CA ARG A 88 -6.45 8.79 18.33
C ARG A 88 -6.05 7.46 17.69
N LEU A 89 -6.66 7.12 16.56
CA LEU A 89 -6.27 5.94 15.79
C LEU A 89 -4.82 6.04 15.32
N ILE A 90 -4.40 7.17 14.73
CA ILE A 90 -2.99 7.37 14.32
C ILE A 90 -2.05 7.36 15.53
N THR A 91 -2.47 7.91 16.66
CA THR A 91 -1.68 7.82 17.90
C THR A 91 -1.45 6.37 18.33
N TRP A 92 -2.46 5.51 18.22
CA TRP A 92 -2.30 4.08 18.53
C TRP A 92 -1.40 3.37 17.53
N VAL A 93 -1.54 3.66 16.24
CA VAL A 93 -0.63 3.15 15.20
C VAL A 93 0.82 3.52 15.52
N CYS A 94 1.08 4.78 15.90
CA CYS A 94 2.43 5.22 16.27
C CYS A 94 2.93 4.55 17.56
N ARG A 95 2.06 4.33 18.54
CA ARG A 95 2.43 3.79 19.84
C ARG A 95 2.77 2.31 19.80
N ASP A 96 2.05 1.55 18.99
CA ASP A 96 2.21 0.09 18.90
C ASP A 96 2.17 -0.38 17.44
N PHE A 97 3.06 0.19 16.62
CA PHE A 97 3.13 -0.10 15.18
C PHE A 97 3.27 -1.60 14.90
N LYS A 98 4.00 -2.30 15.75
CA LYS A 98 4.22 -3.76 15.64
C LYS A 98 2.91 -4.55 15.72
N HIS A 99 1.93 -4.10 16.51
CA HIS A 99 0.65 -4.77 16.67
C HIS A 99 -0.20 -4.76 15.39
N PHE A 100 -0.03 -3.75 14.55
CA PHE A 100 -0.79 -3.62 13.29
C PHE A 100 -0.20 -4.45 12.16
N VAL A 101 1.04 -4.90 12.29
CA VAL A 101 1.74 -5.69 11.27
C VAL A 101 1.62 -7.18 11.61
N PRO A 102 1.33 -8.06 10.63
CA PRO A 102 1.27 -9.49 10.88
C PRO A 102 2.64 -10.05 11.28
N SER A 103 2.79 -10.41 12.55
CA SER A 103 4.05 -10.88 13.14
C SER A 103 4.58 -12.20 12.55
N GLU A 104 3.72 -12.93 11.83
CA GLU A 104 4.11 -14.18 11.17
C GLU A 104 4.95 -13.94 9.91
N VAL A 105 4.88 -12.73 9.35
CA VAL A 105 5.54 -12.38 8.08
C VAL A 105 6.66 -11.38 8.28
N VAL A 106 6.50 -10.49 9.25
CA VAL A 106 7.41 -9.36 9.46
C VAL A 106 7.68 -9.22 10.94
N ASP A 107 8.95 -9.13 11.31
CA ASP A 107 9.36 -8.68 12.64
C ASP A 107 9.79 -7.21 12.59
N ILE A 108 9.32 -6.43 13.55
CA ILE A 108 9.61 -5.00 13.62
C ILE A 108 10.49 -4.74 14.84
N HIS A 109 11.68 -4.26 14.56
CA HIS A 109 12.60 -3.78 15.56
C HIS A 109 12.55 -2.25 15.58
N THR A 110 11.84 -1.74 16.55
CA THR A 110 11.90 -0.33 16.93
C THR A 110 13.04 -0.22 17.94
N GLY A 111 14.05 0.60 17.65
CA GLY A 111 15.08 0.89 18.64
C GLY A 111 14.48 1.30 19.99
N ASP A 112 15.27 1.89 20.90
CA ASP A 112 14.77 2.40 22.19
C ASP A 112 13.73 3.52 21.99
N LEU A 113 12.52 3.11 21.55
CA LEU A 113 11.35 4.00 21.61
C LEU A 113 11.04 4.22 23.09
N ARG A 114 11.47 5.35 23.62
CA ARG A 114 11.36 5.74 25.04
C ARG A 114 9.92 5.82 25.55
N GLY A 115 9.05 4.86 25.19
CA GLY A 115 7.67 4.77 25.65
C GLY A 115 6.68 5.75 24.99
N HIS A 116 7.12 6.57 24.04
CA HIS A 116 6.29 7.60 23.41
C HIS A 116 5.66 7.16 22.08
N GLY A 117 6.01 5.96 21.57
CA GLY A 117 5.68 5.53 20.23
C GLY A 117 6.60 6.17 19.19
N LEU A 118 6.27 5.98 17.93
CA LEU A 118 7.03 6.52 16.79
C LEU A 118 6.93 8.04 16.72
N ASP A 119 8.06 8.70 16.54
CA ASP A 119 8.15 10.15 16.33
C ASP A 119 9.09 10.49 15.16
N VAL A 120 9.08 11.74 14.74
CA VAL A 120 9.94 12.21 13.63
C VAL A 120 11.41 11.89 13.92
N ALA A 121 12.11 11.41 12.90
CA ALA A 121 13.47 10.90 12.89
C ALA A 121 13.69 9.52 13.51
N ASP A 122 12.69 8.88 14.10
CA ASP A 122 12.80 7.48 14.55
C ASP A 122 13.03 6.55 13.37
N GLU A 123 13.90 5.55 13.58
CA GLU A 123 14.20 4.53 12.61
C GLU A 123 13.62 3.17 13.05
N ILE A 124 13.04 2.48 12.10
CA ILE A 124 12.44 1.17 12.29
C ILE A 124 13.15 0.21 11.35
N LEU A 125 13.56 -0.93 11.87
CA LEU A 125 14.01 -2.03 11.04
C LEU A 125 12.88 -3.03 10.84
N VAL A 126 12.43 -3.18 9.62
CA VAL A 126 11.42 -4.15 9.21
C VAL A 126 12.16 -5.39 8.73
N GLU A 127 12.21 -6.45 9.55
CA GLU A 127 12.79 -7.73 9.15
C GLU A 127 11.76 -8.57 8.40
N MET A 128 12.05 -8.85 7.15
CA MET A 128 11.23 -9.72 6.29
C MET A 128 11.86 -11.11 6.15
N PRO A 129 11.07 -12.16 5.85
CA PRO A 129 11.61 -13.46 5.52
C PRO A 129 12.52 -13.36 4.28
N GLY A 130 13.82 -13.49 4.46
CA GLY A 130 14.79 -13.39 3.36
C GLY A 130 16.07 -12.67 3.77
N PRO A 131 16.95 -12.38 2.81
CA PRO A 131 18.20 -11.68 3.08
C PRO A 131 18.04 -10.14 3.14
N TRP A 132 16.84 -9.63 3.00
CA TRP A 132 16.59 -8.19 2.92
C TRP A 132 15.92 -7.68 4.20
N ASN A 133 16.55 -6.71 4.79
CA ASN A 133 15.95 -5.90 5.83
C ASN A 133 15.30 -4.66 5.21
N GLY A 134 14.28 -4.14 5.85
CA GLY A 134 13.56 -2.96 5.40
C GLY A 134 13.75 -1.79 6.36
N PRO A 135 14.93 -1.12 6.41
CA PRO A 135 15.09 0.04 7.26
C PRO A 135 14.25 1.20 6.73
N VAL A 136 13.47 1.82 7.62
CA VAL A 136 12.63 2.99 7.32
C VAL A 136 12.80 4.05 8.41
N LYS A 137 12.50 5.30 8.06
CA LYS A 137 12.60 6.46 8.96
C LYS A 137 11.28 7.23 8.96
N VAL A 138 10.84 7.65 10.12
CA VAL A 138 9.70 8.56 10.28
C VAL A 138 10.10 9.96 9.81
N VAL A 139 9.37 10.50 8.83
CA VAL A 139 9.65 11.83 8.28
C VAL A 139 8.56 12.85 8.57
N ARG A 140 7.38 12.36 8.98
CA ARG A 140 6.26 13.22 9.39
C ARG A 140 5.37 12.49 10.38
N ARG A 141 4.93 13.22 11.39
CA ARG A 141 3.91 12.79 12.33
C ARG A 141 2.96 13.94 12.61
N ASP A 142 1.76 13.86 12.07
CA ASP A 142 0.66 14.78 12.34
C ASP A 142 -0.41 14.05 13.16
N PRO A 143 -1.40 14.72 13.74
CA PRO A 143 -2.47 14.04 14.48
C PRO A 143 -3.21 12.97 13.68
N ASP A 144 -3.42 13.22 12.38
CA ASP A 144 -4.16 12.34 11.45
C ASP A 144 -3.26 11.56 10.49
N ARG A 145 -1.92 11.64 10.64
CA ARG A 145 -0.97 11.14 9.65
C ARG A 145 0.37 10.72 10.24
N LEU A 146 0.86 9.57 9.75
CA LEU A 146 2.23 9.10 9.92
C LEU A 146 2.84 8.87 8.55
N GLN A 147 4.07 9.33 8.30
CA GLN A 147 4.77 9.11 7.03
C GLN A 147 6.16 8.57 7.28
N LEU A 148 6.48 7.50 6.55
CA LEU A 148 7.78 6.84 6.61
C LEU A 148 8.44 6.90 5.22
N VAL A 149 9.76 6.92 5.21
CA VAL A 149 10.60 6.85 4.01
C VAL A 149 11.56 5.67 4.13
N THR A 150 11.86 5.01 3.02
CA THR A 150 12.84 3.93 3.01
C THR A 150 14.25 4.48 3.13
N LEU A 151 15.11 3.74 3.84
CA LEU A 151 16.53 4.02 3.95
C LEU A 151 17.34 3.09 3.05
N ARG A 152 18.60 3.45 2.79
CA ARG A 152 19.54 2.62 2.00
C ARG A 152 19.64 1.21 2.59
N GLY A 153 19.51 0.21 1.72
CA GLY A 153 19.44 -1.19 2.10
C GLY A 153 18.03 -1.76 2.16
N HIS A 154 17.00 -0.92 2.08
CA HIS A 154 15.64 -1.37 1.87
C HIS A 154 15.47 -1.95 0.46
N MET A 155 14.67 -3.02 0.32
CA MET A 155 14.40 -3.65 -0.98
C MET A 155 13.62 -2.76 -1.94
N GLU A 156 12.85 -1.82 -1.41
CA GLU A 156 12.11 -0.81 -2.17
C GLU A 156 12.67 0.58 -1.93
N ALA A 157 12.52 1.45 -2.91
CA ALA A 157 12.86 2.86 -2.83
C ALA A 157 11.57 3.69 -2.88
N GLY A 158 11.31 4.50 -1.84
CA GLY A 158 10.09 5.28 -1.80
C GLY A 158 9.62 5.68 -0.40
N GLN A 159 8.31 5.84 -0.28
CA GLN A 159 7.67 6.30 0.96
C GLN A 159 6.29 5.67 1.14
N VAL A 160 5.85 5.63 2.39
CA VAL A 160 4.51 5.18 2.78
C VAL A 160 3.89 6.17 3.75
N GLN A 161 2.60 6.40 3.59
CA GLN A 161 1.80 7.28 4.44
C GLN A 161 0.62 6.49 5.02
N PHE A 162 0.41 6.64 6.31
CA PHE A 162 -0.77 6.18 7.03
C PHE A 162 -1.61 7.39 7.36
N ARG A 163 -2.89 7.35 7.07
CA ARG A 163 -3.79 8.47 7.30
C ARG A 163 -5.13 7.98 7.84
N ALA A 164 -5.70 8.74 8.76
CA ALA A 164 -7.06 8.55 9.20
C ALA A 164 -7.85 9.84 9.04
N ARG A 165 -9.13 9.74 8.66
CA ARG A 165 -10.04 10.88 8.55
C ARG A 165 -11.49 10.45 8.74
N GLU A 166 -12.36 11.40 8.97
CA GLU A 166 -13.80 11.18 8.89
C GLU A 166 -14.31 11.51 7.49
N GLU A 167 -15.21 10.67 6.99
CA GLU A 167 -15.85 10.83 5.69
C GLU A 167 -17.25 10.20 5.76
N ASP A 168 -18.29 10.99 5.50
CA ASP A 168 -19.70 10.54 5.53
C ASP A 168 -20.12 9.83 6.82
N GLY A 169 -19.62 10.27 7.97
CA GLY A 169 -19.92 9.68 9.28
C GLY A 169 -19.22 8.35 9.54
N LEU A 170 -18.25 7.98 8.70
CA LEU A 170 -17.40 6.80 8.88
C LEU A 170 -15.96 7.23 9.18
N LEU A 171 -15.26 6.43 9.97
CA LEU A 171 -13.82 6.54 10.09
C LEU A 171 -13.18 5.86 8.90
N VAL A 172 -12.34 6.58 8.16
CA VAL A 172 -11.59 6.06 7.01
C VAL A 172 -10.13 5.98 7.38
N PHE A 173 -9.55 4.77 7.23
CA PHE A 173 -8.12 4.57 7.39
C PHE A 173 -7.51 4.20 6.05
N GLU A 174 -6.38 4.82 5.72
CA GLU A 174 -5.68 4.67 4.45
C GLU A 174 -4.20 4.41 4.65
N ILE A 175 -3.68 3.52 3.82
CA ILE A 175 -2.25 3.34 3.62
C ILE A 175 -1.96 3.66 2.16
N GLU A 176 -1.12 4.65 1.95
CA GLU A 176 -0.77 5.12 0.62
C GLU A 176 0.75 5.01 0.44
N LEU A 177 1.18 4.27 -0.56
CA LEU A 177 2.60 4.04 -0.79
C LEU A 177 3.00 4.32 -2.22
N TRP A 178 4.17 4.90 -2.34
CA TRP A 178 4.87 5.17 -3.58
C TRP A 178 6.22 4.47 -3.52
N ALA A 179 6.35 3.39 -4.27
CA ALA A 179 7.56 2.59 -4.23
C ALA A 179 7.92 2.03 -5.60
N CYS A 180 9.21 1.92 -5.83
CA CYS A 180 9.79 1.17 -6.92
C CYS A 180 10.86 0.20 -6.36
N PRO A 181 11.28 -0.82 -7.11
CA PRO A 181 12.36 -1.69 -6.69
C PRO A 181 13.65 -0.92 -6.40
N GLY A 182 14.28 -1.17 -5.24
CA GLY A 182 15.49 -0.46 -4.81
C GLY A 182 16.73 -0.79 -5.65
N ASN A 183 16.74 -1.95 -6.34
CA ASN A 183 17.83 -2.33 -7.24
C ASN A 183 17.35 -3.29 -8.34
N ARG A 184 18.24 -3.54 -9.34
CA ARG A 184 17.93 -4.38 -10.50
C ARG A 184 17.61 -5.82 -10.14
N LEU A 185 18.24 -6.38 -9.11
CA LEU A 185 17.99 -7.75 -8.65
C LEU A 185 16.59 -7.84 -8.05
N VAL A 186 16.21 -6.90 -7.20
CA VAL A 186 14.86 -6.80 -6.64
C VAL A 186 13.84 -6.60 -7.76
N HIS A 187 14.14 -5.75 -8.74
CA HIS A 187 13.26 -5.55 -9.91
C HIS A 187 13.04 -6.86 -10.67
N PHE A 188 14.07 -7.65 -10.92
CA PHE A 188 13.97 -8.96 -11.55
C PHE A 188 13.10 -9.92 -10.72
N LEU A 189 13.34 -10.00 -9.42
CA LEU A 189 12.57 -10.85 -8.51
C LEU A 189 11.08 -10.41 -8.44
N TYR A 190 10.81 -9.11 -8.38
CA TYR A 190 9.44 -8.58 -8.40
C TYR A 190 8.70 -8.87 -9.71
N SER A 191 9.44 -8.87 -10.83
CA SER A 191 8.85 -9.15 -12.14
C SER A 191 8.54 -10.63 -12.34
N HIS A 192 9.29 -11.53 -11.72
CA HIS A 192 9.19 -12.98 -11.90
C HIS A 192 8.52 -13.69 -10.72
N LEU A 193 8.66 -13.16 -9.50
CA LEU A 193 8.07 -13.73 -8.29
C LEU A 193 6.86 -12.90 -7.86
N ARG A 194 5.68 -13.21 -8.38
CA ARG A 194 4.40 -12.61 -7.92
C ARG A 194 4.17 -12.76 -6.42
N VAL A 195 4.80 -13.77 -5.81
CA VAL A 195 4.69 -14.09 -4.38
C VAL A 195 5.05 -12.90 -3.48
N ALA A 196 6.14 -12.17 -3.77
CA ALA A 196 6.54 -11.03 -2.96
C ALA A 196 5.50 -9.90 -2.98
N LYS A 197 4.88 -9.65 -4.14
CA LYS A 197 3.80 -8.67 -4.29
C LYS A 197 2.56 -9.06 -3.49
N GLU A 198 2.21 -10.34 -3.50
CA GLU A 198 1.03 -10.83 -2.78
C GLU A 198 1.25 -10.83 -1.26
N ILE A 199 2.46 -11.14 -0.78
CA ILE A 199 2.83 -11.05 0.64
C ILE A 199 2.68 -9.60 1.13
N GLN A 200 3.24 -8.64 0.38
CA GLN A 200 3.15 -7.23 0.73
C GLN A 200 1.70 -6.73 0.71
N LEU A 201 0.92 -7.12 -0.30
CA LEU A 201 -0.48 -6.76 -0.41
C LEU A 201 -1.28 -7.29 0.80
N ASN A 202 -1.07 -8.55 1.16
CA ASN A 202 -1.72 -9.15 2.33
C ASN A 202 -1.33 -8.44 3.63
N MET A 203 -0.06 -8.07 3.79
CA MET A 203 0.42 -7.32 4.95
C MET A 203 -0.35 -6.01 5.14
N TRP A 204 -0.50 -5.22 4.07
CA TRP A 204 -1.21 -3.95 4.15
C TRP A 204 -2.73 -4.10 4.34
N VAL A 205 -3.34 -5.12 3.72
CA VAL A 205 -4.75 -5.45 3.97
C VAL A 205 -4.98 -5.80 5.44
N ARG A 206 -4.13 -6.64 6.02
CA ARG A 206 -4.23 -7.01 7.44
C ARG A 206 -3.96 -5.84 8.37
N PHE A 207 -3.06 -4.94 8.00
CA PHE A 207 -2.85 -3.69 8.74
C PHE A 207 -4.14 -2.85 8.76
N CYS A 208 -4.81 -2.67 7.62
CA CYS A 208 -6.08 -1.95 7.56
C CYS A 208 -7.16 -2.61 8.44
N LEU A 209 -7.24 -3.95 8.42
CA LEU A 209 -8.20 -4.68 9.26
C LEU A 209 -7.85 -4.58 10.76
N ALA A 210 -6.56 -4.59 11.11
CA ALA A 210 -6.12 -4.35 12.48
C ALA A 210 -6.46 -2.94 12.95
N ALA A 211 -6.32 -1.92 12.08
CA ALA A 211 -6.74 -0.56 12.37
C ALA A 211 -8.25 -0.46 12.61
N ALA A 212 -9.06 -1.16 11.81
CA ALA A 212 -10.50 -1.24 12.03
C ALA A 212 -10.84 -1.90 13.36
N ALA A 213 -10.21 -3.02 13.68
CA ALA A 213 -10.43 -3.71 14.95
C ALA A 213 -9.99 -2.86 16.16
N ALA A 214 -8.82 -2.22 16.08
CA ALA A 214 -8.32 -1.33 17.13
C ALA A 214 -9.25 -0.13 17.37
N SER A 215 -9.93 0.36 16.33
CA SER A 215 -10.90 1.46 16.46
C SER A 215 -12.22 1.06 17.13
N GLY A 216 -12.42 -0.21 17.48
CA GLY A 216 -13.70 -0.73 18.00
C GLY A 216 -14.77 -0.90 16.91
N GLY A 217 -14.47 -0.50 15.68
CA GLY A 217 -15.41 -0.54 14.57
C GLY A 217 -15.30 -1.80 13.71
N ARG A 218 -16.04 -1.82 12.63
CA ARG A 218 -16.05 -2.91 11.65
C ARG A 218 -15.88 -2.37 10.23
N PRO A 219 -15.13 -3.06 9.36
CA PRO A 219 -15.01 -2.68 7.96
C PRO A 219 -16.36 -2.69 7.26
N VAL A 220 -16.62 -1.66 6.47
CA VAL A 220 -17.72 -1.61 5.51
C VAL A 220 -17.14 -2.00 4.16
N ASP A 221 -17.66 -3.06 3.55
CA ASP A 221 -17.24 -3.56 2.23
C ASP A 221 -15.76 -4.02 2.14
N GLY A 222 -15.08 -4.26 3.27
CA GLY A 222 -13.70 -4.72 3.28
C GLY A 222 -12.67 -3.64 2.94
N VAL A 223 -11.48 -4.07 2.49
CA VAL A 223 -10.37 -3.18 2.12
C VAL A 223 -10.34 -2.96 0.61
N HIS A 224 -10.40 -1.72 0.19
CA HIS A 224 -10.30 -1.34 -1.22
C HIS A 224 -8.84 -1.08 -1.60
N ILE A 225 -8.40 -1.68 -2.72
CA ILE A 225 -7.02 -1.57 -3.18
C ILE A 225 -7.01 -0.98 -4.59
N CYS A 226 -6.34 0.15 -4.75
CA CYS A 226 -6.07 0.76 -6.04
C CYS A 226 -4.57 0.74 -6.31
N THR A 227 -4.17 0.35 -7.52
CA THR A 227 -2.77 0.35 -7.94
C THR A 227 -2.63 1.15 -9.23
N ARG A 228 -1.76 2.14 -9.21
CA ARG A 228 -1.42 2.96 -10.39
C ARG A 228 0.05 2.82 -10.69
N ARG A 229 0.37 2.64 -11.96
CA ARG A 229 1.73 2.52 -12.44
C ARG A 229 2.14 3.80 -13.11
N LEU A 230 3.16 4.44 -12.58
CA LEU A 230 3.76 5.64 -13.14
C LEU A 230 5.04 5.30 -13.93
N PRO A 231 5.44 6.17 -14.86
CA PRO A 231 6.74 6.05 -15.47
C PRO A 231 7.85 6.11 -14.41
N PRO A 232 9.06 5.62 -14.71
CA PRO A 232 10.19 5.76 -13.81
C PRO A 232 10.36 7.23 -13.41
N PRO A 233 10.64 7.52 -12.12
CA PRO A 233 10.86 8.89 -11.70
C PRO A 233 12.04 9.47 -12.47
N SER A 234 11.81 10.63 -13.11
CA SER A 234 12.89 11.36 -13.79
C SER A 234 13.80 11.96 -12.72
N SER A 235 15.10 11.94 -12.98
CA SER A 235 16.12 12.57 -12.13
C SER A 235 16.05 14.12 -12.10
N THR A 236 15.05 14.70 -12.77
CA THR A 236 14.80 16.15 -12.76
C THR A 236 13.94 16.49 -11.56
N PRO A 237 14.36 17.44 -10.69
CA PRO A 237 13.56 17.85 -9.55
C PRO A 237 12.18 18.33 -10.01
N PRO A 238 11.10 18.00 -9.30
CA PRO A 238 9.76 18.44 -9.68
C PRO A 238 9.68 19.95 -9.67
N ARG A 239 9.16 20.49 -10.76
CA ARG A 239 8.86 21.92 -10.87
C ARG A 239 7.84 22.26 -9.77
N PRO A 240 8.05 23.34 -8.98
CA PRO A 240 7.09 23.70 -7.95
C PRO A 240 5.72 23.92 -8.56
N LEU A 241 4.73 23.15 -8.13
CA LEU A 241 3.36 23.27 -8.56
C LEU A 241 2.74 24.52 -7.93
N PRO A 242 1.89 25.26 -8.66
CA PRO A 242 1.06 26.28 -8.06
C PRO A 242 0.14 25.64 -7.00
N SER A 243 -0.03 26.34 -5.88
CA SER A 243 -0.84 25.95 -4.72
C SER A 243 -2.11 25.18 -5.11
N ALA A 244 -2.21 23.93 -4.69
CA ALA A 244 -3.28 23.04 -5.08
C ALA A 244 -4.61 23.44 -4.41
N ALA A 245 -5.64 23.61 -5.23
CA ALA A 245 -7.03 23.57 -4.82
C ALA A 245 -7.37 22.20 -4.17
N PRO A 246 -8.37 22.13 -3.28
CA PRO A 246 -8.74 20.87 -2.62
C PRO A 246 -9.10 19.80 -3.62
N ARG A 247 -8.52 18.62 -3.48
CA ARG A 247 -8.81 17.44 -4.30
C ARG A 247 -10.31 17.14 -4.25
N ALA A 248 -10.96 17.15 -5.41
CA ALA A 248 -12.27 16.56 -5.56
C ALA A 248 -12.19 15.07 -5.22
N ALA A 249 -13.20 14.59 -4.49
CA ALA A 249 -13.29 13.21 -4.03
C ALA A 249 -13.06 12.22 -5.18
N ASP A 250 -12.20 11.24 -4.93
CA ASP A 250 -11.80 10.18 -5.82
C ASP A 250 -12.96 9.59 -6.62
N THR A 251 -12.86 9.73 -7.93
CA THR A 251 -13.65 8.88 -8.83
C THR A 251 -13.13 7.44 -8.64
N ALA A 252 -13.94 6.62 -8.03
CA ALA A 252 -13.68 5.20 -7.83
C ALA A 252 -13.13 4.57 -9.11
N CYS A 253 -12.10 3.73 -8.99
CA CYS A 253 -11.70 2.81 -10.03
C CYS A 253 -12.90 1.88 -10.27
N GLY A 254 -13.83 2.29 -11.17
CA GLY A 254 -15.01 1.52 -11.53
C GLY A 254 -14.61 0.23 -12.23
N PRO A 255 -15.43 -0.83 -12.16
CA PRO A 255 -15.17 -2.06 -12.91
C PRO A 255 -15.09 -1.74 -14.40
N ALA A 256 -14.07 -2.28 -15.07
CA ALA A 256 -13.93 -2.19 -16.52
C ALA A 256 -15.20 -2.74 -17.17
N GLY A 257 -15.95 -1.88 -17.86
CA GLY A 257 -17.11 -2.28 -18.66
C GLY A 257 -16.67 -3.22 -19.78
N PRO A 258 -17.55 -4.15 -20.21
CA PRO A 258 -17.23 -5.08 -21.30
C PRO A 258 -17.01 -4.31 -22.61
N GLY A 259 -15.93 -4.66 -23.31
CA GLY A 259 -15.54 -4.06 -24.56
C GLY A 259 -16.66 -4.14 -25.60
N ALA A 260 -16.98 -3.00 -26.20
CA ALA A 260 -17.87 -2.93 -27.36
C ALA A 260 -17.08 -3.36 -28.59
N ASP A 261 -17.37 -4.56 -29.07
CA ASP A 261 -16.97 -5.02 -30.40
C ASP A 261 -17.65 -4.18 -31.47
N GLY A 262 -16.81 -3.59 -32.32
CA GLY A 262 -17.26 -2.85 -33.50
C GLY A 262 -17.80 -3.79 -34.59
N GLY A 263 -19.09 -3.73 -34.84
CA GLY A 263 -19.74 -4.36 -35.98
C GLY A 263 -20.29 -3.30 -36.93
N THR A 264 -19.58 -3.08 -38.03
CA THR A 264 -20.09 -2.37 -39.21
C THR A 264 -21.22 -3.16 -39.85
N GLY A 265 -22.40 -2.58 -39.96
CA GLY A 265 -23.54 -3.18 -40.69
C GLY A 265 -24.46 -2.11 -41.24
N THR A 266 -24.22 -1.75 -42.51
CA THR A 266 -25.14 -0.99 -43.37
C THR A 266 -26.45 -1.71 -43.59
N GLY A 267 -27.58 -1.07 -43.37
CA GLY A 267 -28.89 -1.62 -43.73
C GLY A 267 -30.01 -0.63 -43.65
N ARG A 268 -30.29 0.05 -44.76
CA ARG A 268 -31.54 0.80 -45.02
C ARG A 268 -32.70 -0.17 -44.99
N HIS A 269 -33.84 0.14 -44.32
CA HIS A 269 -35.17 -0.02 -44.88
C HIS A 269 -36.26 0.68 -44.03
N ARG A 270 -36.89 1.67 -44.66
CA ARG A 270 -38.30 2.02 -44.85
C ARG A 270 -39.32 1.72 -43.73
N ALA A 271 -39.98 2.82 -43.42
CA ALA A 271 -41.26 3.02 -42.82
C ALA A 271 -42.39 2.06 -43.17
N ARG A 272 -43.25 1.74 -42.19
CA ARG A 272 -44.72 1.69 -42.41
C ARG A 272 -45.46 1.92 -41.09
N LEU A 273 -46.28 2.94 -41.15
CA LEU A 273 -47.41 3.18 -40.26
C LEU A 273 -48.40 1.98 -40.30
N ARG A 274 -48.98 1.61 -39.18
CA ARG A 274 -50.40 1.23 -39.09
C ARG A 274 -50.95 1.48 -37.68
N ARG A 275 -52.06 2.17 -37.72
CA ARG A 275 -53.08 2.35 -36.66
C ARG A 275 -53.81 1.03 -36.40
N GLY A 276 -54.49 0.96 -35.27
CA GLY A 276 -55.58 0.02 -34.99
C GLY A 276 -55.66 -0.25 -33.50
N ASP A 277 -56.41 0.49 -32.77
CA ASP A 277 -57.75 0.33 -32.20
C ASP A 277 -58.01 -1.05 -31.50
N GLY A 278 -58.45 -0.93 -30.25
CA GLY A 278 -59.65 -1.58 -29.78
C GLY A 278 -59.50 -2.72 -28.76
N ARG A 279 -59.83 -2.38 -27.60
CA ARG A 279 -60.61 -2.95 -26.47
C ARG A 279 -59.81 -3.24 -25.22
#